data_906584f8ee7817c13efc09669bcab512
#
_entry.id   906584f8ee7817c13efc09669bcab512
#
_cell.length_a   1.000
_cell.length_b   1.000
_cell.length_c   1.000
_cell.angle_alpha   90.00
_cell.angle_beta   90.00
_cell.angle_gamma   90.00
#
_symmetry.space_group_name_H-M   'P 1'
#
loop_
_entity.id
_entity.type
_entity.pdbx_description
1 polymer ?
#
loop_
_entity_poly.entity_id
_entity_poly.type
_entity_poly.pdbx_seq_one_letter_code
_entity_poly.pdbx_strand_id
1 'polypeptide(L)'
;MRNDIGFTHIALSAKNINASIYFYARYSKMAVVHDRIDAATGIRVVWLSDQTRPFVLVLIQSEQPETILKPSAHLGVGCANKAEIDQLCEQARAEGILAKEPVDSSYPVGYWALISDPDGHTLELSFGQEIGLTVEESKNPDIV
;
A
#
# COMPACT_ATOMS: atom_id res chain seq x y z
N MET A 1 -8.34 -27.09 -1.75
CA MET A 1 -7.48 -26.02 -1.18
C MET A 1 -6.73 -25.32 -2.32
N ARG A 2 -6.81 -24.00 -2.37
CA ARG A 2 -6.04 -23.24 -3.34
C ARG A 2 -4.61 -23.04 -2.81
N ASN A 3 -3.60 -23.29 -3.63
CA ASN A 3 -2.21 -23.02 -3.27
C ASN A 3 -1.83 -21.60 -3.71
N ASP A 4 -1.33 -20.80 -2.78
CA ASP A 4 -0.78 -19.49 -3.08
C ASP A 4 0.68 -19.63 -3.51
N ILE A 5 1.02 -19.06 -4.66
CA ILE A 5 2.37 -19.10 -5.22
C ILE A 5 2.84 -17.66 -5.49
N GLY A 6 4.08 -17.37 -5.21
CA GLY A 6 4.67 -16.05 -5.34
C GLY A 6 4.56 -15.23 -4.06
N PHE A 7 4.69 -13.92 -4.17
CA PHE A 7 4.56 -13.03 -3.02
C PHE A 7 3.12 -13.01 -2.52
N THR A 8 2.92 -13.29 -1.24
CA THR A 8 1.60 -13.36 -0.60
C THR A 8 1.29 -12.20 0.32
N HIS A 9 2.30 -11.58 0.91
CA HIS A 9 2.08 -10.50 1.86
C HIS A 9 3.33 -9.65 2.13
N ILE A 10 3.09 -8.49 2.73
CA ILE A 10 4.06 -7.70 3.46
C ILE A 10 3.52 -7.45 4.87
N ALA A 11 4.37 -7.48 5.89
CA ALA A 11 3.98 -7.24 7.27
C ALA A 11 4.57 -5.92 7.76
N LEU A 12 3.74 -5.10 8.39
CA LEU A 12 4.10 -3.82 9.00
C LEU A 12 3.66 -3.77 10.45
N SER A 13 4.48 -3.14 11.29
CA SER A 13 4.08 -2.81 12.64
C SER A 13 3.12 -1.63 12.65
N ALA A 14 2.09 -1.69 13.51
CA ALA A 14 1.14 -0.61 13.69
C ALA A 14 0.84 -0.40 15.18
N LYS A 15 0.93 0.84 15.65
CA LYS A 15 0.61 1.15 17.04
C LYS A 15 -0.89 1.16 17.28
N ASN A 16 -1.65 1.78 16.39
CA ASN A 16 -3.10 1.82 16.42
C ASN A 16 -3.65 1.16 15.15
N ILE A 17 -3.94 -0.13 15.25
CA ILE A 17 -4.42 -0.92 14.08
C ILE A 17 -5.71 -0.33 13.50
N ASN A 18 -6.63 0.16 14.33
CA ASN A 18 -7.88 0.74 13.81
C ASN A 18 -7.63 2.00 12.98
N ALA A 19 -6.68 2.85 13.39
CA ALA A 19 -6.27 4.00 12.59
C ALA A 19 -5.65 3.58 11.25
N SER A 20 -4.83 2.53 11.26
CA SER A 20 -4.23 1.99 10.05
C SER A 20 -5.27 1.36 9.11
N ILE A 21 -6.23 0.60 9.65
CA ILE A 21 -7.34 0.05 8.86
C ILE A 21 -8.10 1.18 8.14
N TYR A 22 -8.44 2.24 8.87
CA TYR A 22 -9.13 3.41 8.31
C TYR A 22 -8.31 4.08 7.21
N PHE A 23 -7.01 4.28 7.44
CA PHE A 23 -6.09 4.87 6.46
C PHE A 23 -6.03 4.05 5.16
N TYR A 24 -5.77 2.74 5.24
CA TYR A 24 -5.64 1.90 4.06
C TYR A 24 -6.97 1.66 3.32
N ALA A 25 -8.09 1.67 4.03
CA ALA A 25 -9.40 1.65 3.39
C ALA A 25 -9.62 2.92 2.54
N ARG A 26 -9.20 4.05 3.06
CA ARG A 26 -9.44 5.35 2.46
C ARG A 26 -8.49 5.66 1.29
N TYR A 27 -7.20 5.38 1.46
CA TYR A 27 -6.16 5.75 0.48
C TYR A 27 -5.80 4.63 -0.49
N SER A 28 -6.11 3.38 -0.19
CA SER A 28 -5.77 2.24 -1.06
C SER A 28 -6.90 1.24 -1.27
N LYS A 29 -8.12 1.58 -0.86
CA LYS A 29 -9.33 0.75 -1.05
C LYS A 29 -9.21 -0.65 -0.47
N MET A 30 -8.41 -0.81 0.60
CA MET A 30 -8.23 -2.08 1.27
C MET A 30 -9.36 -2.35 2.27
N ALA A 31 -9.77 -3.60 2.36
CA ALA A 31 -10.73 -4.10 3.34
C ALA A 31 -10.07 -5.13 4.25
N VAL A 32 -10.59 -5.25 5.48
CA VAL A 32 -10.18 -6.32 6.40
C VAL A 32 -10.67 -7.65 5.86
N VAL A 33 -9.75 -8.59 5.63
CA VAL A 33 -10.07 -9.96 5.20
C VAL A 33 -9.79 -10.99 6.29
N HIS A 34 -9.01 -10.63 7.31
CA HIS A 34 -8.77 -11.46 8.49
C HIS A 34 -8.39 -10.57 9.68
N ASP A 35 -8.88 -10.93 10.86
CA ASP A 35 -8.61 -10.19 12.11
C ASP A 35 -8.61 -11.19 13.26
N ARG A 36 -7.51 -11.25 13.99
CA ARG A 36 -7.37 -12.17 15.14
C ARG A 36 -6.50 -11.60 16.24
N ILE A 37 -6.67 -12.13 17.44
CA ILE A 37 -5.66 -12.06 18.49
C ILE A 37 -4.86 -13.36 18.40
N ASP A 38 -3.55 -13.23 18.22
CA ASP A 38 -2.65 -14.38 18.18
C ASP A 38 -2.61 -15.05 19.57
N ALA A 39 -2.95 -16.34 19.64
CA ALA A 39 -3.06 -17.07 20.89
C ALA A 39 -1.73 -17.20 21.63
N ALA A 40 -0.61 -17.27 20.88
CA ALA A 40 0.72 -17.43 21.49
C ALA A 40 1.26 -16.14 22.07
N THR A 41 0.95 -14.97 21.47
CA THR A 41 1.55 -13.68 21.82
C THR A 41 0.56 -12.70 22.46
N GLY A 42 -0.74 -12.90 22.30
CA GLY A 42 -1.78 -11.95 22.71
C GLY A 42 -1.83 -10.69 21.82
N ILE A 43 -1.12 -10.68 20.72
CA ILE A 43 -1.01 -9.53 19.81
C ILE A 43 -2.08 -9.60 18.73
N ARG A 44 -2.73 -8.49 18.45
CA ARG A 44 -3.69 -8.39 17.34
C ARG A 44 -2.95 -8.35 16.00
N VAL A 45 -3.43 -9.16 15.07
CA VAL A 45 -2.93 -9.26 13.70
C VAL A 45 -4.11 -9.11 12.74
N VAL A 46 -4.01 -8.18 11.80
CA VAL A 46 -5.06 -7.90 10.82
C VAL A 46 -4.49 -8.02 9.41
N TRP A 47 -5.24 -8.65 8.51
CA TRP A 47 -4.91 -8.72 7.10
C TRP A 47 -5.84 -7.81 6.30
N LEU A 48 -5.25 -6.93 5.51
CA LEU A 48 -5.95 -6.04 4.59
C LEU A 48 -5.70 -6.49 3.15
N SER A 49 -6.71 -6.38 2.30
CA SER A 49 -6.60 -6.67 0.87
C SER A 49 -7.42 -5.70 0.04
N ASP A 50 -6.90 -5.31 -1.12
CA ASP A 50 -7.67 -4.60 -2.15
C ASP A 50 -8.50 -5.56 -3.02
N GLN A 51 -8.40 -6.87 -2.75
CA GLN A 51 -9.15 -7.95 -3.41
C GLN A 51 -8.89 -8.07 -4.93
N THR A 52 -7.85 -7.44 -5.44
CA THR A 52 -7.47 -7.51 -6.85
C THR A 52 -6.58 -8.72 -7.17
N ARG A 53 -5.91 -9.26 -6.16
CA ARG A 53 -4.99 -10.39 -6.28
C ARG A 53 -4.84 -11.11 -4.93
N PRO A 54 -4.28 -12.32 -4.88
CA PRO A 54 -4.04 -13.06 -3.62
C PRO A 54 -2.84 -12.47 -2.87
N PHE A 55 -3.00 -11.26 -2.35
CA PHE A 55 -1.97 -10.54 -1.61
C PHE A 55 -2.60 -9.76 -0.46
N VAL A 56 -1.95 -9.75 0.69
CA VAL A 56 -2.41 -9.00 1.87
C VAL A 56 -1.31 -8.12 2.46
N LEU A 57 -1.72 -7.00 3.01
CA LEU A 57 -0.95 -6.22 3.95
C LEU A 57 -1.28 -6.73 5.35
N VAL A 58 -0.28 -7.25 6.05
CA VAL A 58 -0.41 -7.74 7.43
C VAL A 58 -0.05 -6.61 8.38
N LEU A 59 -0.96 -6.24 9.26
CA LEU A 59 -0.71 -5.27 10.34
C LEU A 59 -0.53 -6.04 11.64
N ILE A 60 0.62 -5.84 12.29
CA ILE A 60 0.97 -6.47 13.57
C ILE A 60 1.00 -5.37 14.63
N GLN A 61 0.13 -5.46 15.62
CA GLN A 61 0.07 -4.46 16.68
C GLN A 61 1.36 -4.42 17.48
N SER A 62 1.91 -3.22 17.68
CA SER A 62 3.11 -2.99 18.46
C SER A 62 3.03 -1.64 19.15
N GLU A 63 3.34 -1.58 20.43
CA GLU A 63 3.43 -0.32 21.16
C GLU A 63 4.56 0.59 20.64
N GLN A 64 5.59 -0.01 20.06
CA GLN A 64 6.73 0.69 19.48
C GLN A 64 7.01 0.13 18.08
N PRO A 65 6.29 0.61 17.03
CA PRO A 65 6.54 0.18 15.68
C PRO A 65 7.98 0.39 15.27
N GLU A 66 8.58 -0.68 14.74
CA GLU A 66 9.96 -0.67 14.27
C GLU A 66 10.00 -0.77 12.74
N THR A 67 11.14 -0.49 12.16
CA THR A 67 11.38 -0.63 10.72
C THR A 67 10.34 0.13 9.89
N ILE A 68 10.24 1.43 10.15
CA ILE A 68 9.30 2.29 9.42
C ILE A 68 9.76 2.44 7.97
N LEU A 69 8.85 2.21 7.02
CA LEU A 69 9.10 2.41 5.60
C LEU A 69 9.17 3.90 5.28
N LYS A 70 10.35 4.41 4.94
CA LYS A 70 10.61 5.82 4.59
C LYS A 70 11.49 5.93 3.35
N PRO A 71 11.41 7.08 2.61
CA PRO A 71 10.64 7.00 1.34
C PRO A 71 11.27 6.06 0.33
N SER A 72 12.55 5.65 0.51
CA SER A 72 13.20 4.64 -0.35
C SER A 72 12.52 3.27 -0.22
N ALA A 73 12.03 2.93 0.97
CA ALA A 73 11.18 1.78 1.21
C ALA A 73 9.74 2.27 1.35
N HIS A 74 8.84 1.79 0.53
CA HIS A 74 7.45 2.22 0.52
C HIS A 74 6.53 1.16 -0.04
N LEU A 75 5.24 1.30 0.23
CA LEU A 75 4.19 0.58 -0.48
C LEU A 75 3.72 1.43 -1.65
N GLY A 76 3.33 0.80 -2.74
CA GLY A 76 2.75 1.50 -3.89
C GLY A 76 1.34 1.00 -4.18
N VAL A 77 0.42 1.92 -4.45
CA VAL A 77 -0.93 1.64 -4.90
C VAL A 77 -1.20 2.35 -6.21
N GLY A 78 -1.75 1.61 -7.18
CA GLY A 78 -2.18 2.16 -8.46
C GLY A 78 -3.54 2.83 -8.33
N CYS A 79 -3.65 4.05 -8.83
CA CYS A 79 -4.89 4.82 -8.90
C CYS A 79 -5.46 4.78 -10.32
N ALA A 80 -6.75 5.08 -10.46
CA ALA A 80 -7.44 4.99 -11.74
C ALA A 80 -7.01 6.08 -12.74
N ASN A 81 -6.64 7.26 -12.23
CA ASN A 81 -6.24 8.41 -13.03
C ASN A 81 -5.53 9.47 -12.18
N LYS A 82 -5.00 10.51 -12.81
CA LYS A 82 -4.33 11.62 -12.13
C LYS A 82 -5.26 12.39 -11.20
N ALA A 83 -6.52 12.56 -11.59
CA ALA A 83 -7.51 13.29 -10.79
C ALA A 83 -7.77 12.60 -9.44
N GLU A 84 -7.79 11.27 -9.40
CA GLU A 84 -7.92 10.51 -8.15
C GLU A 84 -6.73 10.79 -7.22
N ILE A 85 -5.50 10.80 -7.75
CA ILE A 85 -4.30 11.14 -6.98
C ILE A 85 -4.41 12.57 -6.42
N ASP A 86 -4.81 13.53 -7.24
CA ASP A 86 -4.97 14.93 -6.82
C ASP A 86 -5.98 15.06 -5.68
N GLN A 87 -7.11 14.36 -5.76
CA GLN A 87 -8.14 14.36 -4.71
C GLN A 87 -7.63 13.76 -3.41
N LEU A 88 -6.95 12.62 -3.49
CA LEU A 88 -6.36 11.97 -2.31
C LEU A 88 -5.27 12.84 -1.69
N CYS A 89 -4.47 13.54 -2.49
CA CYS A 89 -3.44 14.45 -2.00
C CYS A 89 -4.04 15.69 -1.32
N GLU A 90 -5.14 16.25 -1.83
CA GLU A 90 -5.87 17.34 -1.15
C GLU A 90 -6.33 16.90 0.24
N GLN A 91 -6.88 15.69 0.32
CA GLN A 91 -7.33 15.11 1.57
C GLN A 91 -6.16 14.85 2.52
N ALA A 92 -5.06 14.28 2.02
CA ALA A 92 -3.86 14.03 2.80
C ALA A 92 -3.22 15.33 3.29
N ARG A 93 -3.24 16.38 2.48
CA ARG A 93 -2.76 17.72 2.87
C ARG A 93 -3.58 18.28 4.02
N ALA A 94 -4.90 18.18 3.94
CA ALA A 94 -5.80 18.62 5.01
C ALA A 94 -5.58 17.85 6.30
N GLU A 95 -5.20 16.59 6.22
CA GLU A 95 -4.90 15.73 7.38
C GLU A 95 -3.45 15.88 7.88
N GLY A 96 -2.60 16.62 7.18
CA GLY A 96 -1.20 16.82 7.55
C GLY A 96 -0.28 15.62 7.29
N ILE A 97 -0.68 14.72 6.38
CA ILE A 97 0.05 13.48 6.06
C ILE A 97 0.60 13.42 4.63
N LEU A 98 0.48 14.50 3.86
CA LEU A 98 1.08 14.55 2.53
C LEU A 98 2.60 14.73 2.67
N ALA A 99 3.37 13.73 2.22
CA ALA A 99 4.82 13.72 2.32
C ALA A 99 5.51 14.28 1.07
N LYS A 100 4.91 14.10 -0.10
CA LYS A 100 5.40 14.65 -1.37
C LYS A 100 4.23 14.97 -2.28
N GLU A 101 4.23 16.20 -2.79
CA GLU A 101 3.27 16.69 -3.77
C GLU A 101 3.32 15.85 -5.07
N PRO A 102 2.20 15.76 -5.81
CA PRO A 102 2.19 15.05 -7.07
C PRO A 102 3.22 15.55 -8.05
N VAL A 103 3.92 14.62 -8.70
CA VAL A 103 4.95 14.87 -9.73
C VAL A 103 4.65 13.99 -10.92
N ASP A 104 4.73 14.56 -12.12
CA ASP A 104 4.70 13.80 -13.37
C ASP A 104 6.13 13.54 -13.83
N SER A 105 6.60 12.30 -13.66
CA SER A 105 7.94 11.88 -14.05
C SER A 105 7.94 11.16 -15.41
N SER A 106 6.81 11.12 -16.11
CA SER A 106 6.62 10.40 -17.36
C SER A 106 6.87 8.90 -17.25
N TYR A 107 6.61 8.17 -18.33
CA TYR A 107 6.87 6.74 -18.40
C TYR A 107 8.35 6.41 -18.17
N PRO A 108 8.73 5.36 -17.41
CA PRO A 108 7.85 4.36 -16.77
C PRO A 108 7.39 4.72 -15.35
N VAL A 109 7.81 5.84 -14.81
CA VAL A 109 7.49 6.23 -13.42
C VAL A 109 6.07 6.75 -13.28
N GLY A 110 5.60 7.55 -14.23
CA GLY A 110 4.25 8.08 -14.26
C GLY A 110 4.01 9.26 -13.31
N TYR A 111 2.76 9.45 -12.96
CA TYR A 111 2.28 10.49 -12.04
C TYR A 111 2.17 9.90 -10.64
N TRP A 112 2.81 10.53 -9.66
CA TRP A 112 2.92 9.94 -8.33
C TRP A 112 3.04 10.96 -7.22
N ALA A 113 2.67 10.54 -6.01
CA ALA A 113 2.78 11.32 -4.78
C ALA A 113 3.07 10.39 -3.61
N LEU A 114 3.53 10.93 -2.50
CA LEU A 114 3.79 10.16 -1.27
C LEU A 114 2.96 10.69 -0.12
N ILE A 115 2.38 9.77 0.63
CA ILE A 115 1.66 10.06 1.88
C ILE A 115 2.20 9.18 3.00
N SER A 116 1.98 9.59 4.25
CA SER A 116 2.41 8.85 5.44
C SER A 116 1.21 8.19 6.11
N ASP A 117 1.33 6.90 6.44
CA ASP A 117 0.33 6.23 7.25
C ASP A 117 0.41 6.68 8.72
N PRO A 118 -0.49 6.22 9.62
CA PRO A 118 -0.48 6.65 11.02
C PRO A 118 0.81 6.37 11.79
N ASP A 119 1.63 5.41 11.36
CA ASP A 119 2.92 5.10 11.99
C ASP A 119 4.11 5.74 11.26
N GLY A 120 3.87 6.43 10.15
CA GLY A 120 4.90 7.06 9.33
C GLY A 120 5.41 6.20 8.18
N HIS A 121 4.82 5.02 7.93
CA HIS A 121 5.15 4.25 6.73
C HIS A 121 4.72 5.02 5.48
N THR A 122 5.59 5.02 4.47
CA THR A 122 5.34 5.72 3.22
C THR A 122 4.45 4.89 2.29
N LEU A 123 3.38 5.51 1.80
CA LEU A 123 2.54 4.98 0.73
C LEU A 123 2.68 5.87 -0.51
N GLU A 124 3.05 5.28 -1.65
CA GLU A 124 3.04 5.95 -2.94
C GLU A 124 1.68 5.77 -3.62
N LEU A 125 1.10 6.86 -4.06
CA LEU A 125 -0.05 6.88 -4.95
C LEU A 125 0.48 7.06 -6.36
N SER A 126 0.11 6.19 -7.31
CA SER A 126 0.69 6.25 -8.65
C SER A 126 -0.34 5.99 -9.75
N PHE A 127 -0.08 6.60 -10.91
CA PHE A 127 -0.80 6.35 -12.15
C PHE A 127 0.16 6.39 -13.34
N GLY A 128 0.05 5.39 -14.22
CA GLY A 128 0.85 5.37 -15.44
C GLY A 128 2.19 4.67 -15.33
N GLN A 129 2.45 3.93 -14.26
CA GLN A 129 3.65 3.08 -14.15
C GLN A 129 3.56 1.83 -15.03
N GLU A 130 2.36 1.44 -15.43
CA GLU A 130 2.08 0.32 -16.33
C GLU A 130 2.77 -1.00 -15.94
N ILE A 131 2.82 -1.29 -14.63
CA ILE A 131 3.48 -2.47 -14.08
C ILE A 131 2.85 -3.75 -14.64
N GLY A 132 1.54 -3.82 -14.71
CA GLY A 132 0.82 -4.98 -15.25
C GLY A 132 1.21 -5.26 -16.71
N LEU A 133 1.25 -4.23 -17.54
CA LEU A 133 1.65 -4.35 -18.94
C LEU A 133 3.12 -4.79 -19.07
N THR A 134 4.01 -4.18 -18.29
CA THR A 134 5.43 -4.52 -18.28
C THR A 134 5.66 -5.99 -17.91
N VAL A 135 4.96 -6.47 -16.88
CA VAL A 135 5.05 -7.87 -16.47
C VAL A 135 4.50 -8.80 -17.55
N GLU A 136 3.37 -8.43 -18.17
CA GLU A 136 2.76 -9.23 -19.23
C GLU A 136 3.65 -9.33 -20.48
N GLU A 137 4.23 -8.22 -20.90
CA GLU A 137 5.17 -8.20 -22.03
C GLU A 137 6.43 -9.04 -21.76
N SER A 138 6.92 -9.06 -20.51
CA SER A 138 8.10 -9.85 -20.14
C SER A 138 7.92 -11.36 -20.28
N LYS A 139 6.69 -11.84 -20.37
CA LYS A 139 6.38 -13.27 -20.61
C LYS A 139 6.55 -13.69 -22.07
N ASN A 140 6.72 -12.72 -22.97
CA ASN A 140 6.83 -12.93 -24.41
C ASN A 140 8.28 -12.63 -24.85
N PRO A 141 9.18 -13.66 -24.95
CA PRO A 141 10.60 -13.43 -25.25
C PRO A 141 10.87 -12.90 -26.68
N ASP A 142 9.86 -12.88 -27.55
CA ASP A 142 9.97 -12.46 -28.96
C ASP A 142 9.73 -10.94 -29.16
N ILE A 143 9.54 -10.17 -28.06
CA ILE A 143 9.31 -8.72 -28.10
C ILE A 143 10.52 -7.97 -27.49
N VAL A 144 11.73 -8.38 -27.81
CA VAL A 144 12.95 -7.62 -27.44
C VAL A 144 13.64 -7.14 -28.71
#